data_6b94708020235ef4104d8af1b2bf4b19
#
_entry.id   6b94708020235ef4104d8af1b2bf4b19
#
_cell.length_a   1.000
_cell.length_b   1.000
_cell.length_c   1.000
_cell.angle_alpha   90.00
_cell.angle_beta   90.00
_cell.angle_gamma   90.00
#
_symmetry.space_group_name_H-M   'P 1'
#
loop_
_entity.id
_entity.type
_entity.pdbx_description
1 polymer ?
#
loop_
_entity_poly.entity_id
_entity_poly.type
_entity_poly.pdbx_seq_one_letter_code
_entity_poly.pdbx_strand_id
1 'polypeptide(L)'
;MNYKNKYIPLLFTPTLLTPLFAMSCIWHSNDNKTNITKERYNFYNLTNQYNIKQKEVNLYFKKGENVPYVSIAEMIKSLDGFLNADKISYYENWFSNSRTYFQGGNKMTVDWKKNKISVNSLDFFSFTKRSSTTNYSSHLKYLQYNAIKAKGHKPTTQFDLDKYNLDILNYYNKTLVPLPVFNTLFCSQNYYNLYFNGQNLYGAYFGLNDNQNGIDLIKKGGFENKPQNTIDRKTTLNHLLWTLDHFYGLKPQKGIDEFKKYLSDEDIRKILSTDVKDNNSAYSKLFYQKLNDLHTWMSMLSFYNDGDTKVNSLNTDSENEKSYNNIRKKLLELRRNRFGYNEVPPVRFINNTAIISFDQFKTGTKEEISSPDAYKHDTYEFMKYVMKEIKKRGKTIKNIVMDLSLNGGGSVAAMMRALGFLTNRQIETYDYDTLEKMIYETIYKVDTNGDGKYNLVDGYPEYKWHILTGRNTFSAANSFAAIAREMGIAKIIGQHSGGGECSIMPNVLADGTSFVMSSNNASRIKNKYLLSQYRYQSIEGGIDPNTWFDYDKFYDDSEIDKLVNR
;
A
#
# COMPACT_ATOMS: atom_id res chain seq x y z
N MET A 1 72.43 -1.30 6.78
CA MET A 1 73.13 -2.32 5.96
C MET A 1 72.49 -2.32 4.58
N ASN A 2 73.28 -1.90 3.58
CA ASN A 2 72.90 -1.79 2.18
C ASN A 2 72.80 -3.17 1.52
N TYR A 3 71.82 -3.41 0.67
CA TYR A 3 71.95 -4.30 -0.46
C TYR A 3 71.41 -3.69 -1.75
N LYS A 4 72.28 -3.70 -2.75
CA LYS A 4 72.23 -3.05 -4.04
C LYS A 4 71.38 -3.80 -5.05
N ASN A 5 70.78 -3.02 -5.95
CA ASN A 5 70.18 -3.39 -7.24
C ASN A 5 71.10 -4.26 -8.10
N LYS A 6 70.48 -5.26 -8.79
CA LYS A 6 71.01 -5.79 -10.07
C LYS A 6 69.90 -5.75 -11.10
N TYR A 7 70.11 -4.87 -12.12
CA TYR A 7 69.38 -4.86 -13.36
C TYR A 7 69.87 -5.99 -14.27
N ILE A 8 68.92 -6.74 -14.87
CA ILE A 8 69.18 -7.60 -16.03
C ILE A 8 68.39 -7.03 -17.20
N PRO A 9 68.97 -6.69 -18.34
CA PRO A 9 68.27 -6.24 -19.51
C PRO A 9 67.71 -7.41 -20.30
N LEU A 10 66.38 -7.47 -20.49
CA LEU A 10 65.74 -8.38 -21.42
C LEU A 10 65.64 -7.70 -22.78
N LEU A 11 66.22 -8.31 -23.77
CA LEU A 11 66.16 -7.99 -25.19
C LEU A 11 64.73 -8.16 -25.69
N PHE A 12 64.16 -7.09 -26.24
CA PHE A 12 62.89 -7.11 -27.00
C PHE A 12 63.15 -7.55 -28.44
N THR A 13 62.57 -8.68 -28.82
CA THR A 13 62.33 -9.02 -30.22
C THR A 13 60.89 -8.55 -30.58
N PRO A 14 60.68 -7.82 -31.68
CA PRO A 14 59.32 -7.42 -32.08
C PRO A 14 58.66 -8.58 -32.80
N THR A 15 57.76 -9.27 -32.11
CA THR A 15 56.76 -10.14 -32.75
C THR A 15 55.55 -9.31 -33.17
N LEU A 16 55.26 -9.33 -34.45
CA LEU A 16 54.08 -8.75 -35.09
C LEU A 16 52.80 -9.28 -34.39
N LEU A 17 52.18 -8.44 -33.59
CA LEU A 17 50.80 -8.63 -33.13
C LEU A 17 49.88 -8.03 -34.18
N THR A 18 49.37 -8.87 -35.08
CA THR A 18 48.22 -8.58 -35.94
C THR A 18 47.01 -8.22 -35.05
N PRO A 19 46.18 -7.25 -35.46
CA PRO A 19 45.10 -6.77 -34.61
C PRO A 19 43.95 -7.77 -34.54
N LEU A 20 43.87 -8.49 -33.46
CA LEU A 20 42.69 -9.29 -33.03
C LEU A 20 41.56 -8.43 -32.51
N PHE A 21 41.51 -7.13 -32.86
CA PHE A 21 40.46 -6.20 -32.41
C PHE A 21 39.25 -6.10 -33.32
N ALA A 22 39.21 -6.88 -34.42
CA ALA A 22 38.12 -6.80 -35.38
C ALA A 22 37.01 -7.83 -35.23
N MET A 23 37.04 -8.71 -34.21
CA MET A 23 36.02 -9.77 -34.05
C MET A 23 35.11 -9.68 -32.80
N SER A 24 35.26 -8.67 -31.96
CA SER A 24 34.36 -8.51 -30.79
C SER A 24 33.10 -7.69 -31.06
N CYS A 25 32.95 -7.15 -32.27
CA CYS A 25 31.80 -6.28 -32.64
C CYS A 25 30.66 -7.02 -33.36
N ILE A 26 30.71 -8.33 -33.54
CA ILE A 26 29.69 -9.06 -34.33
C ILE A 26 28.73 -9.92 -33.47
N TRP A 27 28.88 -9.95 -32.15
CA TRP A 27 27.97 -10.69 -31.25
C TRP A 27 27.14 -9.78 -30.37
N HIS A 28 26.67 -8.63 -30.89
CA HIS A 28 25.51 -7.98 -30.33
C HIS A 28 24.32 -8.40 -31.20
N SER A 29 23.51 -9.29 -30.65
CA SER A 29 22.23 -9.63 -31.23
C SER A 29 21.49 -8.36 -31.62
N ASN A 30 21.09 -8.27 -32.88
CA ASN A 30 20.28 -7.20 -33.47
C ASN A 30 18.83 -7.19 -32.90
N ASP A 31 18.64 -7.52 -31.63
CA ASP A 31 17.34 -7.65 -31.03
C ASP A 31 16.83 -6.28 -30.62
N ASN A 32 15.85 -5.78 -31.37
CA ASN A 32 14.90 -4.72 -31.03
C ASN A 32 15.30 -3.25 -31.17
N LYS A 33 16.50 -2.89 -31.63
CA LYS A 33 16.88 -1.47 -31.79
C LYS A 33 16.06 -0.73 -32.85
N THR A 34 15.62 -1.42 -33.90
CA THR A 34 14.92 -0.84 -35.05
C THR A 34 13.43 -0.58 -34.84
N ASN A 35 12.83 -1.13 -33.77
CA ASN A 35 11.39 -1.08 -33.53
C ASN A 35 10.99 -0.24 -32.31
N ILE A 36 11.93 0.52 -31.71
CA ILE A 36 11.67 1.34 -30.53
C ILE A 36 11.86 2.82 -30.91
N THR A 37 10.83 3.62 -30.65
CA THR A 37 10.89 5.08 -30.69
C THR A 37 11.08 5.66 -29.32
N LYS A 38 11.86 6.73 -29.20
CA LYS A 38 12.04 7.52 -27.99
C LYS A 38 11.37 8.86 -28.16
N GLU A 39 10.47 9.20 -27.27
CA GLU A 39 9.72 10.45 -27.29
C GLU A 39 9.83 11.18 -25.95
N ARG A 40 9.62 12.50 -25.95
CA ARG A 40 9.63 13.34 -24.74
C ARG A 40 8.23 13.79 -24.42
N TYR A 41 7.88 13.70 -23.15
CA TYR A 41 6.58 14.11 -22.62
C TYR A 41 6.74 14.95 -21.36
N ASN A 42 5.84 15.90 -21.16
CA ASN A 42 5.80 16.65 -19.91
C ASN A 42 5.33 15.75 -18.78
N PHE A 43 6.03 15.83 -17.66
CA PHE A 43 5.63 15.23 -16.38
C PHE A 43 5.08 16.30 -15.44
N TYR A 44 3.90 16.04 -14.87
CA TYR A 44 3.24 16.90 -13.89
C TYR A 44 2.96 16.12 -12.61
N ASN A 45 3.37 16.67 -11.47
CA ASN A 45 2.97 16.16 -10.15
C ASN A 45 1.69 16.87 -9.71
N LEU A 46 0.60 16.12 -9.56
CA LEU A 46 -0.73 16.65 -9.25
C LEU A 46 -1.03 16.78 -7.75
N THR A 47 -0.12 16.31 -6.90
CA THR A 47 -0.29 16.33 -5.44
C THR A 47 0.91 16.95 -4.76
N ASN A 48 0.68 17.60 -3.62
CA ASN A 48 1.74 18.27 -2.83
C ASN A 48 2.40 17.34 -1.79
N GLN A 49 2.00 16.07 -1.74
CA GLN A 49 2.55 15.07 -0.81
C GLN A 49 4.06 14.90 -0.98
N TYR A 50 4.55 15.01 -2.20
CA TYR A 50 5.97 14.94 -2.55
C TYR A 50 6.37 16.13 -3.42
N ASN A 51 7.55 16.68 -3.17
CA ASN A 51 8.06 17.83 -3.92
C ASN A 51 8.83 17.38 -5.17
N ILE A 52 8.09 16.95 -6.19
CA ILE A 52 8.65 16.53 -7.48
C ILE A 52 8.51 17.70 -8.46
N LYS A 53 9.63 18.11 -9.07
CA LYS A 53 9.63 19.19 -10.06
C LYS A 53 9.01 18.74 -11.37
N GLN A 54 8.20 19.61 -11.98
CA GLN A 54 7.77 19.46 -13.37
C GLN A 54 8.97 19.43 -14.30
N LYS A 55 8.97 18.54 -15.29
CA LYS A 55 10.04 18.37 -16.27
C LYS A 55 9.59 17.56 -17.47
N GLU A 56 10.43 17.51 -18.50
CA GLU A 56 10.28 16.51 -19.55
C GLU A 56 10.89 15.18 -19.14
N VAL A 57 10.24 14.09 -19.54
CA VAL A 57 10.68 12.70 -19.33
C VAL A 57 10.73 11.95 -20.66
N ASN A 58 11.66 11.00 -20.77
CA ASN A 58 11.74 10.13 -21.93
C ASN A 58 10.82 8.93 -21.73
N LEU A 59 9.93 8.68 -22.68
CA LEU A 59 9.16 7.46 -22.83
C LEU A 59 9.60 6.73 -24.09
N TYR A 60 9.50 5.42 -24.08
CA TYR A 60 9.95 4.56 -25.17
C TYR A 60 8.77 3.71 -25.64
N PHE A 61 8.57 3.59 -26.94
CA PHE A 61 7.43 2.85 -27.50
C PHE A 61 7.91 1.79 -28.48
N LYS A 62 7.33 0.60 -28.41
CA LYS A 62 7.42 -0.36 -29.50
C LYS A 62 6.51 0.07 -30.64
N LYS A 63 6.91 -0.22 -31.86
CA LYS A 63 6.12 0.09 -33.05
C LYS A 63 4.72 -0.51 -32.96
N GLY A 64 3.69 0.35 -33.04
CA GLY A 64 2.29 -0.06 -33.00
C GLY A 64 1.69 -0.25 -31.60
N GLU A 65 2.46 0.03 -30.53
CA GLU A 65 1.99 0.00 -29.14
C GLU A 65 1.90 1.42 -28.59
N ASN A 66 0.87 1.71 -27.77
CA ASN A 66 0.71 2.99 -27.06
C ASN A 66 1.12 2.88 -25.58
N VAL A 67 1.37 1.67 -25.08
CA VAL A 67 1.85 1.46 -23.71
C VAL A 67 3.34 1.78 -23.66
N PRO A 68 3.76 2.83 -22.94
CA PRO A 68 5.16 3.22 -22.92
C PRO A 68 6.01 2.29 -22.05
N TYR A 69 7.28 2.21 -22.42
CA TYR A 69 8.37 1.69 -21.62
C TYR A 69 9.14 2.86 -20.99
N VAL A 70 9.73 2.61 -19.84
CA VAL A 70 10.58 3.58 -19.12
C VAL A 70 11.94 2.98 -18.77
N SER A 71 12.98 3.79 -18.87
CA SER A 71 14.28 3.43 -18.29
C SER A 71 14.19 3.50 -16.78
N ILE A 72 14.45 2.39 -16.09
CA ILE A 72 14.40 2.33 -14.62
C ILE A 72 15.24 3.45 -14.00
N ALA A 73 16.50 3.59 -14.44
CA ALA A 73 17.41 4.59 -13.87
C ALA A 73 16.98 6.04 -14.17
N GLU A 74 16.48 6.32 -15.40
CA GLU A 74 16.02 7.67 -15.76
C GLU A 74 14.75 8.04 -15.02
N MET A 75 13.81 7.09 -14.87
CA MET A 75 12.55 7.35 -14.20
C MET A 75 12.74 7.55 -12.69
N ILE A 76 13.60 6.77 -12.03
CA ILE A 76 13.96 7.00 -10.62
C ILE A 76 14.50 8.43 -10.43
N LYS A 77 15.41 8.90 -11.30
CA LYS A 77 15.92 10.28 -11.27
C LYS A 77 14.83 11.32 -11.55
N SER A 78 13.91 11.00 -12.45
CA SER A 78 12.81 11.90 -12.79
C SER A 78 11.81 12.06 -11.63
N LEU A 79 11.66 11.04 -10.83
CA LEU A 79 10.80 11.04 -9.65
C LEU A 79 11.54 11.47 -8.37
N ASP A 80 12.74 12.10 -8.48
CA ASP A 80 13.41 12.66 -7.31
C ASP A 80 12.52 13.71 -6.64
N GLY A 81 12.39 13.61 -5.33
CA GLY A 81 11.37 14.30 -4.53
C GLY A 81 10.32 13.35 -3.97
N PHE A 82 10.00 12.26 -4.67
CA PHE A 82 9.27 11.08 -4.18
C PHE A 82 10.25 9.92 -3.91
N LEU A 83 10.95 9.43 -4.92
CA LEU A 83 12.01 8.45 -4.77
C LEU A 83 13.33 9.15 -4.38
N ASN A 84 14.09 8.57 -3.47
CA ASN A 84 15.39 9.09 -3.09
C ASN A 84 16.46 8.53 -4.05
N ALA A 85 16.64 9.20 -5.20
CA ALA A 85 17.52 8.73 -6.26
C ALA A 85 18.98 8.52 -5.82
N ASP A 86 19.44 9.27 -4.82
CA ASP A 86 20.82 9.17 -4.29
C ASP A 86 21.08 7.85 -3.55
N LYS A 87 20.02 7.13 -3.15
CA LYS A 87 20.14 5.83 -2.49
C LYS A 87 20.30 4.66 -3.45
N ILE A 88 20.19 4.90 -4.75
CA ILE A 88 20.26 3.86 -5.78
C ILE A 88 21.59 3.95 -6.54
N SER A 89 22.29 2.83 -6.58
CA SER A 89 23.42 2.62 -7.50
C SER A 89 23.16 1.39 -8.35
N TYR A 90 23.86 1.27 -9.48
CA TYR A 90 23.72 0.10 -10.34
C TYR A 90 25.01 -0.17 -11.12
N TYR A 91 25.20 -1.45 -11.49
CA TYR A 91 26.17 -1.86 -12.49
C TYR A 91 25.54 -2.79 -13.52
N GLU A 92 26.10 -2.82 -14.71
CA GLU A 92 25.68 -3.69 -15.79
C GLU A 92 26.61 -4.90 -15.88
N ASN A 93 26.00 -6.09 -15.98
CA ASN A 93 26.74 -7.32 -16.21
C ASN A 93 26.56 -7.72 -17.67
N TRP A 94 27.54 -7.38 -18.47
CA TRP A 94 27.56 -7.65 -19.91
C TRP A 94 27.49 -9.14 -20.27
N PHE A 95 28.03 -10.00 -19.44
CA PHE A 95 28.06 -11.45 -19.68
C PHE A 95 26.71 -12.11 -19.38
N SER A 96 25.93 -11.60 -18.45
CA SER A 96 24.66 -12.21 -18.04
C SER A 96 23.43 -11.52 -18.60
N ASN A 97 23.57 -10.53 -19.48
CA ASN A 97 22.45 -9.74 -20.04
C ASN A 97 21.54 -9.17 -18.93
N SER A 98 22.14 -8.65 -17.88
CA SER A 98 21.41 -8.15 -16.72
C SER A 98 22.03 -6.88 -16.16
N ARG A 99 21.20 -6.12 -15.43
CA ARG A 99 21.63 -4.98 -14.62
C ARG A 99 21.21 -5.20 -13.20
N THR A 100 22.14 -4.97 -12.27
CA THR A 100 21.87 -5.06 -10.85
C THR A 100 21.86 -3.67 -10.23
N TYR A 101 20.79 -3.37 -9.52
CA TYR A 101 20.58 -2.16 -8.76
C TYR A 101 20.76 -2.47 -7.27
N PHE A 102 21.30 -1.51 -6.53
CA PHE A 102 21.52 -1.59 -5.08
C PHE A 102 20.81 -0.46 -4.37
N GLN A 103 20.19 -0.79 -3.25
CA GLN A 103 19.55 0.15 -2.34
C GLN A 103 19.86 -0.28 -0.90
N GLY A 104 20.76 0.43 -0.20
CA GLY A 104 21.23 -0.01 1.09
C GLY A 104 21.85 -1.41 1.01
N GLY A 105 21.40 -2.35 1.85
CA GLY A 105 21.81 -3.77 1.83
C GLY A 105 21.02 -4.64 0.82
N ASN A 106 20.05 -4.06 0.11
CA ASN A 106 19.16 -4.77 -0.81
C ASN A 106 19.65 -4.67 -2.25
N LYS A 107 19.31 -5.67 -3.05
CA LYS A 107 19.63 -5.71 -4.48
C LYS A 107 18.45 -6.15 -5.32
N MET A 108 18.34 -5.56 -6.51
CA MET A 108 17.42 -5.96 -7.56
C MET A 108 18.23 -6.27 -8.83
N THR A 109 18.04 -7.44 -9.40
CA THR A 109 18.65 -7.83 -10.69
C THR A 109 17.57 -7.92 -11.75
N VAL A 110 17.77 -7.22 -12.85
CA VAL A 110 16.88 -7.19 -14.02
C VAL A 110 17.59 -7.86 -15.18
N ASP A 111 17.08 -9.03 -15.57
CA ASP A 111 17.59 -9.87 -16.66
C ASP A 111 16.67 -9.70 -17.88
N TRP A 112 17.14 -8.98 -18.90
CA TRP A 112 16.34 -8.69 -20.10
C TRP A 112 16.32 -9.83 -21.11
N LYS A 113 17.19 -10.84 -20.97
CA LYS A 113 17.13 -12.04 -21.83
C LYS A 113 16.10 -13.05 -21.33
N LYS A 114 15.93 -13.11 -20.01
CA LYS A 114 14.95 -14.01 -19.36
C LYS A 114 13.64 -13.33 -19.00
N ASN A 115 13.50 -12.04 -19.29
CA ASN A 115 12.35 -11.21 -18.86
C ASN A 115 12.02 -11.37 -17.36
N LYS A 116 13.06 -11.32 -16.49
CA LYS A 116 12.91 -11.54 -15.04
C LYS A 116 13.49 -10.40 -14.23
N ILE A 117 12.76 -10.04 -13.17
CA ILE A 117 13.24 -9.15 -12.11
C ILE A 117 13.33 -9.98 -10.83
N SER A 118 14.48 -9.94 -10.16
CA SER A 118 14.70 -10.65 -8.90
C SER A 118 15.15 -9.69 -7.82
N VAL A 119 14.53 -9.75 -6.63
CA VAL A 119 14.92 -8.95 -5.45
C VAL A 119 15.22 -9.86 -4.27
N ASN A 120 16.21 -9.50 -3.47
CA ASN A 120 16.52 -10.23 -2.24
C ASN A 120 15.62 -9.83 -1.06
N SER A 121 14.90 -8.72 -1.17
CA SER A 121 13.83 -8.28 -0.28
C SER A 121 12.98 -7.23 -0.98
N LEU A 122 11.68 -7.19 -0.71
CA LEU A 122 10.79 -6.12 -1.17
C LEU A 122 11.12 -4.77 -0.55
N ASP A 123 11.84 -4.72 0.56
CA ASP A 123 12.40 -3.48 1.13
C ASP A 123 13.31 -2.73 0.13
N PHE A 124 13.77 -3.39 -0.95
CA PHE A 124 14.47 -2.72 -2.04
C PHE A 124 13.66 -1.53 -2.58
N PHE A 125 12.34 -1.63 -2.62
CA PHE A 125 11.46 -0.57 -3.15
C PHE A 125 11.13 0.53 -2.12
N SER A 126 11.59 0.40 -0.85
CA SER A 126 11.28 1.31 0.26
C SER A 126 12.31 2.44 0.40
N PHE A 127 12.60 3.18 -0.70
CA PHE A 127 13.54 4.30 -0.68
C PHE A 127 12.88 5.65 -1.01
N THR A 128 11.66 5.83 -0.55
CA THR A 128 10.92 7.10 -0.71
C THR A 128 11.48 8.20 0.18
N LYS A 129 11.31 9.44 -0.24
CA LYS A 129 11.51 10.63 0.61
C LYS A 129 10.34 10.79 1.58
N ARG A 130 10.56 11.53 2.65
CA ARG A 130 9.48 11.85 3.59
C ARG A 130 8.43 12.74 2.93
N SER A 131 7.19 12.55 3.32
CA SER A 131 6.10 13.45 2.92
C SER A 131 6.42 14.90 3.29
N SER A 132 6.10 15.83 2.38
CA SER A 132 6.23 17.27 2.62
C SER A 132 5.12 17.79 3.54
N THR A 133 3.93 17.21 3.46
CA THR A 133 2.73 17.68 4.16
C THR A 133 2.48 16.98 5.50
N THR A 134 2.83 15.70 5.62
CA THR A 134 2.44 14.85 6.75
C THR A 134 3.64 14.16 7.40
N ASN A 135 3.70 14.15 8.73
CA ASN A 135 4.70 13.42 9.48
C ASN A 135 4.10 12.12 10.06
N TYR A 136 4.10 11.05 9.28
CA TYR A 136 3.56 9.74 9.70
C TYR A 136 4.31 9.10 10.88
N SER A 137 5.56 9.47 11.13
CA SER A 137 6.38 8.93 12.23
C SER A 137 6.39 9.79 13.49
N SER A 138 5.60 10.89 13.54
CA SER A 138 5.50 11.72 14.74
C SER A 138 5.08 10.91 15.96
N HIS A 139 5.67 11.20 17.12
CA HIS A 139 5.37 10.56 18.41
C HIS A 139 5.60 9.06 18.46
N LEU A 140 6.25 8.45 17.44
CA LEU A 140 6.62 7.04 17.40
C LEU A 140 8.14 6.87 17.58
N LYS A 141 8.55 5.95 18.44
CA LYS A 141 9.94 5.51 18.57
C LYS A 141 10.01 4.02 18.30
N TYR A 142 10.51 3.67 17.12
CA TYR A 142 10.79 2.29 16.77
C TYR A 142 12.01 1.80 17.56
N LEU A 143 11.86 0.67 18.22
CA LEU A 143 12.90 0.04 19.04
C LEU A 143 13.55 -1.13 18.31
N GLN A 144 12.72 -1.93 17.62
CA GLN A 144 13.17 -3.09 16.84
C GLN A 144 12.32 -3.25 15.59
N TYR A 145 12.96 -3.73 14.54
CA TYR A 145 12.33 -4.21 13.33
C TYR A 145 13.03 -5.50 12.91
N ASN A 146 12.33 -6.62 13.01
CA ASN A 146 12.88 -7.95 12.80
C ASN A 146 12.13 -8.68 11.69
N ALA A 147 12.86 -9.15 10.69
CA ALA A 147 12.32 -10.09 9.72
C ALA A 147 12.45 -11.52 10.29
N ILE A 148 11.32 -12.15 10.60
CA ILE A 148 11.27 -13.50 11.14
C ILE A 148 11.16 -14.49 9.99
N LYS A 149 12.24 -15.23 9.72
CA LYS A 149 12.34 -16.19 8.63
C LYS A 149 11.98 -17.60 9.07
N ALA A 150 11.32 -18.36 8.21
CA ALA A 150 11.32 -19.81 8.36
C ALA A 150 12.75 -20.34 8.22
N LYS A 151 13.12 -21.34 9.04
CA LYS A 151 14.48 -21.92 9.09
C LYS A 151 14.97 -22.31 7.68
N GLY A 152 16.10 -21.75 7.22
CA GLY A 152 16.75 -22.14 5.96
C GLY A 152 16.33 -21.36 4.70
N HIS A 153 15.40 -20.43 4.78
CA HIS A 153 14.91 -19.67 3.62
C HIS A 153 15.65 -18.33 3.50
N LYS A 154 16.33 -18.11 2.37
CA LYS A 154 16.70 -16.76 1.91
C LYS A 154 15.71 -16.40 0.82
N PRO A 155 14.72 -15.58 1.08
CA PRO A 155 13.75 -15.24 0.04
C PRO A 155 14.46 -14.44 -1.05
N THR A 156 14.37 -14.92 -2.27
CA THR A 156 14.57 -14.13 -3.47
C THR A 156 13.23 -14.10 -4.15
N THR A 157 12.58 -12.96 -4.12
CA THR A 157 11.32 -12.76 -4.84
C THR A 157 11.63 -12.57 -6.32
N GLN A 158 10.97 -13.33 -7.17
CA GLN A 158 11.13 -13.28 -8.62
C GLN A 158 9.81 -12.84 -9.26
N PHE A 159 9.90 -11.82 -10.10
CA PHE A 159 8.85 -11.38 -11.00
C PHE A 159 9.20 -11.89 -12.39
N ASP A 160 8.55 -12.98 -12.78
CA ASP A 160 8.70 -13.59 -14.11
C ASP A 160 7.75 -12.90 -15.09
N LEU A 161 8.25 -11.87 -15.79
CA LEU A 161 7.47 -11.12 -16.74
C LEU A 161 7.20 -11.90 -18.02
N ASP A 162 8.07 -12.85 -18.36
CA ASP A 162 7.90 -13.72 -19.54
C ASP A 162 6.60 -14.53 -19.47
N LYS A 163 6.29 -15.07 -18.28
CA LYS A 163 5.03 -15.79 -18.02
C LYS A 163 3.78 -14.98 -18.38
N TYR A 164 3.88 -13.66 -18.34
CA TYR A 164 2.77 -12.74 -18.61
C TYR A 164 2.94 -11.97 -19.93
N ASN A 165 3.89 -12.37 -20.78
CA ASN A 165 4.21 -11.67 -22.04
C ASN A 165 4.44 -10.16 -21.83
N LEU A 166 5.16 -9.79 -20.78
CA LEU A 166 5.61 -8.45 -20.48
C LEU A 166 7.13 -8.40 -20.68
N ASP A 167 7.60 -7.59 -21.62
CA ASP A 167 9.00 -7.61 -22.02
C ASP A 167 9.87 -6.66 -21.20
N ILE A 168 11.11 -7.07 -20.95
CA ILE A 168 12.19 -6.20 -20.50
C ILE A 168 13.13 -5.98 -21.68
N LEU A 169 13.45 -4.73 -21.99
CA LEU A 169 14.24 -4.39 -23.17
C LEU A 169 15.59 -3.79 -22.76
N ASN A 170 16.62 -4.09 -23.53
CA ASN A 170 17.90 -3.37 -23.46
C ASN A 170 18.01 -2.46 -24.69
N TYR A 171 17.97 -1.14 -24.45
CA TYR A 171 18.02 -0.14 -25.50
C TYR A 171 19.15 0.87 -25.23
N TYR A 172 20.22 0.85 -26.02
CA TYR A 172 21.40 1.71 -25.85
C TYR A 172 21.87 1.80 -24.40
N ASN A 173 22.16 0.66 -23.79
CA ASN A 173 22.58 0.53 -22.38
C ASN A 173 21.55 1.03 -21.36
N LYS A 174 20.26 1.02 -21.70
CA LYS A 174 19.18 1.33 -20.78
C LYS A 174 18.30 0.10 -20.60
N THR A 175 18.04 -0.25 -19.36
CA THR A 175 17.06 -1.29 -19.03
C THR A 175 15.70 -0.66 -19.03
N LEU A 176 14.86 -1.04 -19.98
CA LEU A 176 13.51 -0.55 -20.13
C LEU A 176 12.52 -1.61 -19.66
N VAL A 177 11.53 -1.18 -18.89
CA VAL A 177 10.37 -2.00 -18.46
C VAL A 177 9.08 -1.27 -18.85
N PRO A 178 7.95 -1.97 -19.04
CA PRO A 178 6.67 -1.30 -19.26
C PRO A 178 6.39 -0.31 -18.10
N LEU A 179 5.91 0.88 -18.44
CA LEU A 179 5.54 1.89 -17.42
C LEU A 179 4.64 1.33 -16.33
N PRO A 180 3.59 0.53 -16.63
CA PRO A 180 2.73 -0.05 -15.57
C PRO A 180 3.49 -1.00 -14.64
N VAL A 181 4.47 -1.77 -15.12
CA VAL A 181 5.34 -2.61 -14.28
C VAL A 181 6.22 -1.74 -13.37
N PHE A 182 6.85 -0.70 -13.92
CA PHE A 182 7.60 0.26 -13.11
C PHE A 182 6.72 0.90 -12.04
N ASN A 183 5.53 1.34 -12.42
CA ASN A 183 4.58 1.97 -11.53
C ASN A 183 4.20 1.05 -10.36
N THR A 184 3.83 -0.20 -10.64
CA THR A 184 3.47 -1.19 -9.61
C THR A 184 4.63 -1.44 -8.64
N LEU A 185 5.86 -1.62 -9.13
CA LEU A 185 7.01 -1.94 -8.28
C LEU A 185 7.53 -0.76 -7.46
N PHE A 186 7.64 0.42 -8.07
CA PHE A 186 8.33 1.56 -7.46
C PHE A 186 7.38 2.62 -6.87
N CYS A 187 6.14 2.68 -7.36
CA CYS A 187 5.22 3.76 -7.01
C CYS A 187 4.01 3.28 -6.21
N SER A 188 3.25 2.32 -6.73
CA SER A 188 1.97 1.89 -6.16
C SER A 188 2.06 1.39 -4.73
N GLN A 189 3.12 0.66 -4.38
CA GLN A 189 3.38 0.19 -3.00
C GLN A 189 3.57 1.35 -2.01
N ASN A 190 3.93 2.53 -2.50
CA ASN A 190 4.12 3.75 -1.72
C ASN A 190 2.99 4.76 -1.92
N TYR A 191 1.82 4.30 -2.35
CA TYR A 191 0.61 5.11 -2.55
C TYR A 191 0.77 6.25 -3.57
N TYR A 192 1.75 6.18 -4.46
CA TYR A 192 1.95 7.12 -5.55
C TYR A 192 1.78 6.39 -6.88
N ASN A 193 1.15 7.00 -7.88
CA ASN A 193 0.93 6.38 -9.17
C ASN A 193 1.25 7.32 -10.32
N LEU A 194 1.69 6.71 -11.42
CA LEU A 194 1.98 7.36 -12.69
C LEU A 194 0.86 7.06 -13.68
N TYR A 195 0.45 8.09 -14.43
CA TYR A 195 -0.63 8.04 -15.40
C TYR A 195 -0.17 8.64 -16.72
N PHE A 196 -0.07 7.83 -17.78
CA PHE A 196 0.22 8.31 -19.12
C PHE A 196 -1.03 8.29 -19.97
N ASN A 197 -1.55 9.45 -20.35
CA ASN A 197 -2.82 9.58 -21.07
C ASN A 197 -2.66 9.80 -22.60
N GLY A 198 -1.48 9.49 -23.14
CA GLY A 198 -1.17 9.69 -24.55
C GLY A 198 -0.73 11.11 -24.93
N GLN A 199 -0.74 12.05 -23.98
CA GLN A 199 -0.30 13.43 -24.18
C GLN A 199 0.70 13.90 -23.13
N ASN A 200 0.51 13.49 -21.87
CA ASN A 200 1.36 13.85 -20.74
C ASN A 200 1.51 12.66 -19.78
N LEU A 201 2.56 12.70 -18.97
CA LEU A 201 2.73 11.82 -17.82
C LEU A 201 2.39 12.58 -16.55
N TYR A 202 1.46 12.06 -15.78
CA TYR A 202 1.05 12.60 -14.49
C TYR A 202 1.50 11.70 -13.36
N GLY A 203 1.84 12.31 -12.22
CA GLY A 203 2.08 11.59 -10.98
C GLY A 203 1.15 12.11 -9.89
N ALA A 204 0.57 11.20 -9.11
CA ALA A 204 -0.34 11.55 -8.03
C ALA A 204 -0.25 10.60 -6.85
N TYR A 205 -0.32 11.18 -5.63
CA TYR A 205 -0.50 10.42 -4.41
C TYR A 205 -1.96 9.97 -4.27
N PHE A 206 -2.20 8.89 -3.55
CA PHE A 206 -3.49 8.22 -3.35
C PHE A 206 -4.50 9.24 -2.80
N GLY A 207 -4.84 10.09 -2.61
CA GLY A 207 -5.83 11.08 -2.19
C GLY A 207 -6.33 11.94 -3.36
N LEU A 208 -5.84 11.69 -4.57
CA LEU A 208 -6.31 12.41 -5.76
C LEU A 208 -7.80 12.16 -6.05
N ASN A 209 -8.36 11.03 -5.56
CA ASN A 209 -9.77 10.72 -5.74
C ASN A 209 -10.72 11.78 -5.17
N ASP A 210 -10.25 12.59 -4.22
CA ASP A 210 -11.00 13.73 -3.67
C ASP A 210 -10.80 15.01 -4.50
N ASN A 211 -9.97 14.98 -5.56
CA ASN A 211 -9.67 16.11 -6.43
C ASN A 211 -10.16 15.87 -7.87
N GLN A 212 -11.41 16.21 -8.12
CA GLN A 212 -12.03 16.02 -9.45
C GLN A 212 -11.24 16.72 -10.57
N ASN A 213 -10.69 17.90 -10.34
CA ASN A 213 -9.88 18.61 -11.33
C ASN A 213 -8.61 17.81 -11.72
N GLY A 214 -7.99 17.14 -10.77
CA GLY A 214 -6.83 16.28 -11.04
C GLY A 214 -7.21 15.04 -11.84
N ILE A 215 -8.35 14.43 -11.54
CA ILE A 215 -8.89 13.28 -12.30
C ILE A 215 -9.22 13.71 -13.73
N ASP A 216 -9.85 14.86 -13.92
CA ASP A 216 -10.19 15.37 -15.24
C ASP A 216 -8.95 15.67 -16.10
N LEU A 217 -7.87 16.20 -15.48
CA LEU A 217 -6.58 16.40 -16.16
C LEU A 217 -5.96 15.09 -16.64
N ILE A 218 -6.02 14.04 -15.80
CA ILE A 218 -5.52 12.71 -16.17
C ILE A 218 -6.34 12.12 -17.32
N LYS A 219 -7.67 12.26 -17.30
CA LYS A 219 -8.54 11.68 -18.31
C LYS A 219 -8.48 12.40 -19.64
N LYS A 220 -8.43 13.75 -19.65
CA LYS A 220 -8.34 14.56 -20.87
C LYS A 220 -6.97 14.40 -21.53
N GLY A 221 -6.91 13.56 -22.55
CA GLY A 221 -5.64 13.28 -23.23
C GLY A 221 -5.77 12.69 -24.61
N GLY A 222 -4.67 12.18 -25.12
CA GLY A 222 -4.60 11.60 -26.46
C GLY A 222 -5.44 10.34 -26.66
N PHE A 223 -5.91 9.70 -25.58
CA PHE A 223 -6.67 8.44 -25.63
C PHE A 223 -8.17 8.61 -25.44
N GLU A 224 -8.61 9.76 -24.96
CA GLU A 224 -10.02 10.02 -24.65
C GLU A 224 -10.92 9.75 -25.87
N ASN A 225 -12.00 8.99 -25.66
CA ASN A 225 -12.97 8.60 -26.68
C ASN A 225 -12.38 7.87 -27.92
N LYS A 226 -11.19 7.30 -27.79
CA LYS A 226 -10.59 6.50 -28.85
C LYS A 226 -10.68 5.01 -28.55
N PRO A 227 -10.83 4.14 -29.56
CA PRO A 227 -10.74 2.72 -29.36
C PRO A 227 -9.31 2.34 -28.95
N GLN A 228 -9.15 1.52 -27.94
CA GLN A 228 -7.85 0.93 -27.61
C GLN A 228 -7.52 -0.21 -28.59
N ASN A 229 -6.30 -0.24 -29.11
CA ASN A 229 -5.89 -1.32 -30.00
C ASN A 229 -5.77 -2.66 -29.27
N THR A 230 -5.82 -3.75 -30.01
CA THR A 230 -5.80 -5.12 -29.47
C THR A 230 -4.49 -5.49 -28.78
N ILE A 231 -3.35 -4.90 -29.18
CA ILE A 231 -2.04 -5.15 -28.58
C ILE A 231 -2.01 -4.54 -27.18
N ASP A 232 -2.43 -3.27 -27.07
CA ASP A 232 -2.50 -2.58 -25.77
C ASP A 232 -3.51 -3.24 -24.83
N ARG A 233 -4.64 -3.78 -25.36
CA ARG A 233 -5.60 -4.56 -24.54
C ARG A 233 -4.96 -5.82 -23.97
N LYS A 234 -4.16 -6.55 -24.77
CA LYS A 234 -3.41 -7.71 -24.28
C LYS A 234 -2.41 -7.31 -23.20
N THR A 235 -1.69 -6.21 -23.40
CA THR A 235 -0.74 -5.68 -22.40
C THR A 235 -1.46 -5.31 -21.11
N THR A 236 -2.66 -4.71 -21.20
CA THR A 236 -3.49 -4.37 -20.03
C THR A 236 -3.91 -5.64 -19.26
N LEU A 237 -4.43 -6.66 -19.95
CA LEU A 237 -4.77 -7.94 -19.32
C LEU A 237 -3.55 -8.62 -18.69
N ASN A 238 -2.43 -8.66 -19.40
CA ASN A 238 -1.20 -9.27 -18.91
C ASN A 238 -0.68 -8.59 -17.65
N HIS A 239 -0.72 -7.25 -17.63
CA HIS A 239 -0.36 -6.46 -16.46
C HIS A 239 -1.33 -6.68 -15.29
N LEU A 240 -2.64 -6.75 -15.54
CA LEU A 240 -3.65 -7.06 -14.52
C LEU A 240 -3.36 -8.43 -13.86
N LEU A 241 -3.17 -9.47 -14.68
CA LEU A 241 -2.88 -10.83 -14.20
C LEU A 241 -1.59 -10.86 -13.38
N TRP A 242 -0.53 -10.22 -13.88
CA TRP A 242 0.74 -10.12 -13.18
C TRP A 242 0.61 -9.39 -11.85
N THR A 243 -0.12 -8.27 -11.81
CA THR A 243 -0.33 -7.50 -10.59
C THR A 243 -1.11 -8.29 -9.54
N LEU A 244 -2.22 -8.90 -9.94
CA LEU A 244 -3.06 -9.67 -9.02
C LEU A 244 -2.36 -10.95 -8.54
N ASP A 245 -1.62 -11.64 -9.40
CA ASP A 245 -0.91 -12.87 -9.02
C ASP A 245 0.22 -12.63 -8.01
N HIS A 246 0.85 -11.46 -8.04
CA HIS A 246 1.94 -11.14 -7.11
C HIS A 246 1.49 -10.35 -5.88
N PHE A 247 0.58 -9.40 -6.03
CA PHE A 247 0.31 -8.41 -4.99
C PHE A 247 -1.08 -8.51 -4.34
N TYR A 248 -2.01 -9.30 -4.85
CA TYR A 248 -3.29 -9.49 -4.18
C TYR A 248 -3.13 -10.42 -2.96
N GLY A 249 -3.15 -9.83 -1.77
CA GLY A 249 -2.80 -10.51 -0.52
C GLY A 249 -3.76 -11.61 -0.09
N LEU A 250 -5.02 -11.55 -0.50
CA LEU A 250 -6.04 -12.53 -0.12
C LEU A 250 -6.11 -13.74 -1.08
N LYS A 251 -5.20 -13.85 -2.04
CA LYS A 251 -5.10 -14.99 -2.96
C LYS A 251 -5.19 -16.35 -2.24
N PRO A 252 -4.38 -16.61 -1.19
CA PRO A 252 -4.41 -17.90 -0.50
C PRO A 252 -5.74 -18.17 0.21
N GLN A 253 -6.32 -17.17 0.87
CA GLN A 253 -7.60 -17.30 1.59
C GLN A 253 -8.77 -17.57 0.64
N LYS A 254 -8.69 -17.08 -0.60
CA LYS A 254 -9.69 -17.30 -1.65
C LYS A 254 -9.44 -18.55 -2.50
N GLY A 255 -8.39 -19.31 -2.20
CA GLY A 255 -8.02 -20.51 -2.96
C GLY A 255 -7.62 -20.21 -4.41
N ILE A 256 -7.12 -18.99 -4.70
CA ILE A 256 -6.70 -18.59 -6.04
C ILE A 256 -5.23 -18.97 -6.22
N ASP A 257 -4.93 -19.87 -7.14
CA ASP A 257 -3.56 -20.22 -7.52
C ASP A 257 -3.01 -19.22 -8.55
N GLU A 258 -3.72 -19.07 -9.68
CA GLU A 258 -3.38 -18.13 -10.75
C GLU A 258 -4.65 -17.43 -11.25
N PHE A 259 -4.59 -16.11 -11.41
CA PHE A 259 -5.75 -15.34 -11.89
C PHE A 259 -6.18 -15.69 -13.30
N LYS A 260 -5.24 -16.11 -14.18
CA LYS A 260 -5.59 -16.57 -15.52
C LYS A 260 -6.51 -17.80 -15.51
N LYS A 261 -6.39 -18.67 -14.49
CA LYS A 261 -7.26 -19.85 -14.32
C LYS A 261 -8.55 -19.51 -13.56
N TYR A 262 -8.51 -18.47 -12.73
CA TYR A 262 -9.64 -18.00 -11.94
C TYR A 262 -10.67 -17.25 -12.78
N LEU A 263 -10.23 -16.47 -13.77
CA LEU A 263 -11.08 -15.79 -14.72
C LEU A 263 -11.70 -16.78 -15.71
N SER A 264 -12.99 -16.62 -16.01
CA SER A 264 -13.63 -17.37 -17.08
C SER A 264 -13.20 -16.89 -18.47
N ASP A 265 -13.37 -17.70 -19.50
CA ASP A 265 -13.12 -17.29 -20.89
C ASP A 265 -13.95 -16.06 -21.28
N GLU A 266 -15.18 -15.92 -20.76
CA GLU A 266 -16.01 -14.75 -20.97
C GLU A 266 -15.42 -13.50 -20.33
N ASP A 267 -14.93 -13.58 -19.08
CA ASP A 267 -14.27 -12.47 -18.39
C ASP A 267 -13.03 -12.01 -19.17
N ILE A 268 -12.19 -12.96 -19.62
CA ILE A 268 -11.00 -12.69 -20.43
C ILE A 268 -11.39 -12.04 -21.75
N ARG A 269 -12.41 -12.58 -22.46
CA ARG A 269 -12.91 -12.01 -23.73
C ARG A 269 -13.38 -10.57 -23.55
N LYS A 270 -14.14 -10.28 -22.48
CA LYS A 270 -14.61 -8.93 -22.18
C LYS A 270 -13.47 -7.98 -21.82
N ILE A 271 -12.49 -8.41 -21.04
CA ILE A 271 -11.30 -7.59 -20.74
C ILE A 271 -10.49 -7.31 -22.01
N LEU A 272 -10.43 -8.25 -22.97
CA LEU A 272 -9.75 -8.07 -24.25
C LEU A 272 -10.58 -7.31 -25.30
N SER A 273 -11.85 -7.04 -25.04
CA SER A 273 -12.71 -6.29 -25.95
C SER A 273 -12.19 -4.86 -26.16
N THR A 274 -12.32 -4.36 -27.38
CA THR A 274 -12.05 -2.95 -27.69
C THR A 274 -13.19 -2.03 -27.26
N ASP A 275 -14.33 -2.59 -26.85
CA ASP A 275 -15.44 -1.84 -26.24
C ASP A 275 -15.16 -1.63 -24.74
N VAL A 276 -15.06 -0.38 -24.34
CA VAL A 276 -14.79 0.03 -22.96
C VAL A 276 -15.91 -0.39 -22.00
N LYS A 277 -17.15 -0.53 -22.49
CA LYS A 277 -18.30 -1.00 -21.66
C LYS A 277 -18.12 -2.46 -21.24
N ASP A 278 -17.63 -3.30 -22.17
CA ASP A 278 -17.28 -4.69 -21.85
C ASP A 278 -16.20 -4.75 -20.78
N ASN A 279 -15.14 -3.92 -20.91
CA ASN A 279 -14.05 -3.88 -19.94
C ASN A 279 -14.55 -3.45 -18.55
N ASN A 280 -15.32 -2.37 -18.48
CA ASN A 280 -15.89 -1.86 -17.22
C ASN A 280 -16.76 -2.92 -16.54
N SER A 281 -17.60 -3.63 -17.33
CA SER A 281 -18.41 -4.73 -16.83
C SER A 281 -17.57 -5.88 -16.26
N ALA A 282 -16.49 -6.27 -16.96
CA ALA A 282 -15.62 -7.35 -16.52
C ALA A 282 -14.82 -6.98 -15.26
N TYR A 283 -14.28 -5.76 -15.19
CA TYR A 283 -13.58 -5.26 -14.00
C TYR A 283 -14.52 -5.14 -12.80
N SER A 284 -15.73 -4.59 -13.00
CA SER A 284 -16.75 -4.52 -11.96
C SER A 284 -17.08 -5.91 -11.40
N LYS A 285 -17.36 -6.87 -12.28
CA LYS A 285 -17.62 -8.27 -11.88
C LYS A 285 -16.44 -8.87 -11.12
N LEU A 286 -15.20 -8.65 -11.60
CA LEU A 286 -13.99 -9.17 -10.94
C LEU A 286 -13.83 -8.57 -9.53
N PHE A 287 -13.77 -7.25 -9.42
CA PHE A 287 -13.39 -6.60 -8.16
C PHE A 287 -14.49 -6.67 -7.10
N TYR A 288 -15.76 -6.47 -7.48
CA TYR A 288 -16.86 -6.42 -6.50
C TYR A 288 -17.50 -7.79 -6.27
N GLN A 289 -17.80 -8.55 -7.32
CA GLN A 289 -18.55 -9.79 -7.16
C GLN A 289 -17.67 -11.00 -6.90
N LYS A 290 -16.61 -11.21 -7.71
CA LYS A 290 -15.76 -12.38 -7.59
C LYS A 290 -14.79 -12.27 -6.43
N LEU A 291 -14.08 -11.14 -6.30
CA LEU A 291 -13.17 -10.93 -5.18
C LEU A 291 -13.93 -10.63 -3.89
N ASN A 292 -15.08 -9.94 -3.95
CA ASN A 292 -15.94 -9.68 -2.79
C ASN A 292 -15.13 -9.27 -1.55
N ASP A 293 -14.23 -8.30 -1.73
CA ASP A 293 -13.24 -7.83 -0.76
C ASP A 293 -13.44 -6.33 -0.53
N LEU A 294 -13.69 -5.92 0.72
CA LEU A 294 -13.95 -4.53 1.05
C LEU A 294 -12.74 -3.59 0.84
N HIS A 295 -11.53 -4.13 0.70
CA HIS A 295 -10.34 -3.38 0.30
C HIS A 295 -10.13 -3.33 -1.21
N THR A 296 -11.04 -3.91 -2.02
CA THR A 296 -10.88 -3.97 -3.47
C THR A 296 -12.03 -3.23 -4.16
N TRP A 297 -11.70 -2.11 -4.81
CA TRP A 297 -12.67 -1.28 -5.54
C TRP A 297 -12.00 -0.54 -6.69
N MET A 298 -12.80 -0.14 -7.69
CA MET A 298 -12.34 0.73 -8.78
C MET A 298 -12.31 2.19 -8.33
N SER A 299 -11.26 2.91 -8.66
CA SER A 299 -11.10 4.34 -8.35
C SER A 299 -11.18 5.24 -9.58
N MET A 300 -10.82 4.73 -10.77
CA MET A 300 -10.92 5.48 -12.02
C MET A 300 -11.13 4.51 -13.20
N LEU A 301 -11.94 4.91 -14.18
CA LEU A 301 -12.12 4.18 -15.43
C LEU A 301 -10.95 4.46 -16.39
N SER A 302 -10.82 3.60 -17.41
CA SER A 302 -9.80 3.71 -18.46
C SER A 302 -9.73 5.10 -19.09
N PHE A 303 -8.57 5.53 -19.55
CA PHE A 303 -8.37 6.74 -20.37
C PHE A 303 -9.19 6.74 -21.65
N TYR A 304 -9.48 5.57 -22.20
CA TYR A 304 -10.24 5.37 -23.43
C TYR A 304 -11.75 5.50 -23.25
N ASN A 305 -12.19 5.67 -22.00
CA ASN A 305 -13.60 5.84 -21.66
C ASN A 305 -14.09 7.24 -22.03
N ASP A 306 -15.39 7.37 -22.35
CA ASP A 306 -16.03 8.66 -22.48
C ASP A 306 -16.00 9.43 -21.15
N GLY A 307 -15.99 10.77 -21.22
CA GLY A 307 -15.93 11.62 -20.02
C GLY A 307 -17.19 11.54 -19.14
N ASP A 308 -18.28 11.01 -19.67
CA ASP A 308 -19.60 10.99 -19.00
C ASP A 308 -19.81 9.75 -18.13
N THR A 309 -19.18 8.60 -18.49
CA THR A 309 -19.26 7.38 -17.68
C THR A 309 -18.45 7.51 -16.41
N LYS A 310 -19.06 7.25 -15.26
CA LYS A 310 -18.42 7.36 -13.93
C LYS A 310 -18.33 5.99 -13.25
N VAL A 311 -17.35 5.84 -12.34
CA VAL A 311 -17.21 4.63 -11.52
C VAL A 311 -18.49 4.31 -10.76
N ASN A 312 -19.19 5.32 -10.24
CA ASN A 312 -20.44 5.15 -9.49
C ASN A 312 -21.61 4.59 -10.33
N SER A 313 -21.50 4.58 -11.67
CA SER A 313 -22.49 3.95 -12.54
C SER A 313 -22.27 2.46 -12.76
N LEU A 314 -21.17 1.91 -12.23
CA LEU A 314 -20.88 0.48 -12.32
C LEU A 314 -21.75 -0.34 -11.36
N ASN A 315 -21.97 -1.60 -11.70
CA ASN A 315 -22.55 -2.55 -10.76
C ASN A 315 -21.53 -2.94 -9.70
N THR A 316 -21.68 -2.39 -8.48
CA THR A 316 -20.80 -2.64 -7.33
C THR A 316 -21.40 -3.65 -6.35
N ASP A 317 -22.36 -4.46 -6.79
CA ASP A 317 -23.02 -5.46 -5.94
C ASP A 317 -22.03 -6.47 -5.39
N SER A 318 -21.77 -6.36 -4.09
CA SER A 318 -20.90 -7.26 -3.32
C SER A 318 -21.65 -7.69 -2.04
N GLU A 319 -21.60 -8.96 -1.70
CA GLU A 319 -22.27 -9.48 -0.49
C GLU A 319 -21.64 -8.90 0.78
N ASN A 320 -20.32 -8.80 0.81
CA ASN A 320 -19.62 -8.20 1.93
C ASN A 320 -19.95 -6.71 2.10
N GLU A 321 -20.04 -5.99 0.98
CA GLU A 321 -20.40 -4.56 0.99
C GLU A 321 -21.85 -4.37 1.44
N LYS A 322 -22.79 -5.17 0.95
CA LYS A 322 -24.20 -5.14 1.40
C LYS A 322 -24.29 -5.37 2.91
N SER A 323 -23.62 -6.40 3.42
CA SER A 323 -23.60 -6.69 4.87
C SER A 323 -23.01 -5.54 5.67
N TYR A 324 -21.89 -4.99 5.23
CA TYR A 324 -21.24 -3.85 5.86
C TYR A 324 -22.14 -2.61 5.87
N ASN A 325 -22.75 -2.27 4.74
CA ASN A 325 -23.61 -1.11 4.57
C ASN A 325 -24.93 -1.23 5.35
N ASN A 326 -25.52 -2.42 5.45
CA ASN A 326 -26.72 -2.65 6.24
C ASN A 326 -26.51 -2.36 7.72
N ILE A 327 -25.42 -2.86 8.30
CA ILE A 327 -25.07 -2.59 9.70
C ILE A 327 -24.71 -1.12 9.89
N ARG A 328 -23.94 -0.52 8.95
CA ARG A 328 -23.62 0.91 8.98
C ARG A 328 -24.89 1.79 9.00
N LYS A 329 -25.85 1.48 8.15
CA LYS A 329 -27.13 2.19 8.10
C LYS A 329 -27.87 2.10 9.44
N LYS A 330 -27.98 0.88 9.99
CA LYS A 330 -28.60 0.64 11.31
C LYS A 330 -27.92 1.47 12.41
N LEU A 331 -26.60 1.44 12.49
CA LEU A 331 -25.87 2.16 13.53
C LEU A 331 -25.97 3.69 13.38
N LEU A 332 -25.96 4.20 12.15
CA LEU A 332 -26.17 5.64 11.89
C LEU A 332 -27.60 6.08 12.25
N GLU A 333 -28.58 5.23 12.06
CA GLU A 333 -29.96 5.49 12.49
C GLU A 333 -30.07 5.55 14.00
N LEU A 334 -29.46 4.60 14.72
CA LEU A 334 -29.41 4.62 16.19
C LEU A 334 -28.69 5.88 16.73
N ARG A 335 -27.60 6.30 16.10
CA ARG A 335 -26.91 7.57 16.44
C ARG A 335 -27.84 8.77 16.26
N ARG A 336 -28.50 8.85 15.12
CA ARG A 336 -29.42 9.94 14.81
C ARG A 336 -30.58 9.99 15.80
N ASN A 337 -31.17 8.86 16.13
CA ASN A 337 -32.24 8.77 17.11
C ASN A 337 -31.78 9.21 18.51
N ARG A 338 -30.54 8.89 18.88
CA ARG A 338 -29.98 9.23 20.21
C ARG A 338 -29.51 10.68 20.31
N PHE A 339 -28.85 11.21 19.27
CA PHE A 339 -28.13 12.50 19.31
C PHE A 339 -28.75 13.57 18.41
N GLY A 340 -29.74 13.26 17.62
CA GLY A 340 -30.34 14.17 16.63
C GLY A 340 -29.53 14.35 15.33
N TYR A 341 -28.31 13.75 15.26
CA TYR A 341 -27.41 13.85 14.13
C TYR A 341 -26.50 12.60 14.05
N ASN A 342 -25.76 12.44 12.94
CA ASN A 342 -24.89 11.28 12.73
C ASN A 342 -23.56 11.36 13.53
N GLU A 343 -23.14 12.57 13.92
CA GLU A 343 -21.97 12.78 14.74
C GLU A 343 -22.27 12.54 16.22
N VAL A 344 -21.28 12.11 16.96
CA VAL A 344 -21.37 11.93 18.41
C VAL A 344 -20.37 12.86 19.10
N PRO A 345 -20.65 13.31 20.33
CA PRO A 345 -19.65 14.05 21.10
C PRO A 345 -18.34 13.22 21.21
N PRO A 346 -17.16 13.83 21.06
CA PRO A 346 -15.88 13.14 21.17
C PRO A 346 -15.72 12.29 22.42
N VAL A 347 -16.26 12.76 23.55
CA VAL A 347 -16.32 12.03 24.82
C VAL A 347 -17.65 12.26 25.51
N ARG A 348 -18.23 11.18 26.05
CA ARG A 348 -19.43 11.17 26.87
C ARG A 348 -19.11 10.57 28.23
N PHE A 349 -19.85 10.96 29.26
CA PHE A 349 -19.63 10.50 30.63
C PHE A 349 -20.92 9.94 31.23
N ILE A 350 -20.80 8.80 31.84
CA ILE A 350 -21.87 8.15 32.63
C ILE A 350 -21.26 7.47 33.85
N ASN A 351 -21.67 7.85 35.05
CA ASN A 351 -21.14 7.32 36.32
C ASN A 351 -19.58 7.35 36.34
N ASN A 352 -18.95 6.18 36.38
CA ASN A 352 -17.50 6.03 36.39
C ASN A 352 -16.91 5.64 35.03
N THR A 353 -17.69 5.77 33.93
CA THR A 353 -17.31 5.39 32.59
C THR A 353 -17.24 6.61 31.66
N ALA A 354 -16.16 6.72 30.89
CA ALA A 354 -16.02 7.63 29.76
C ALA A 354 -16.17 6.84 28.45
N ILE A 355 -16.95 7.33 27.51
CA ILE A 355 -17.15 6.73 26.19
C ILE A 355 -16.59 7.70 25.14
N ILE A 356 -15.57 7.29 24.42
CA ILE A 356 -14.94 8.05 23.33
C ILE A 356 -15.29 7.42 21.99
N SER A 357 -15.65 8.22 20.99
CA SER A 357 -16.10 7.74 19.68
C SER A 357 -15.40 8.46 18.55
N PHE A 358 -14.89 7.71 17.59
CA PHE A 358 -14.36 8.25 16.32
C PHE A 358 -14.45 7.19 15.22
N ASP A 359 -14.75 7.62 14.00
CA ASP A 359 -15.13 6.73 12.89
C ASP A 359 -13.98 6.43 11.93
N GLN A 360 -12.81 7.01 12.15
CA GLN A 360 -11.64 6.81 11.28
C GLN A 360 -10.33 7.10 12.01
N PHE A 361 -9.29 6.32 11.75
CA PHE A 361 -7.92 6.66 12.11
C PHE A 361 -7.34 7.65 11.11
N LYS A 362 -7.08 8.88 11.56
CA LYS A 362 -6.62 10.00 10.73
C LYS A 362 -5.19 10.41 11.11
N THR A 363 -4.37 10.69 10.11
CA THR A 363 -3.10 11.40 10.29
C THR A 363 -3.21 12.76 9.60
N GLY A 364 -3.28 13.80 10.39
CA GLY A 364 -3.39 15.16 9.90
C GLY A 364 -2.12 15.65 9.20
N THR A 365 -2.28 16.63 8.32
CA THR A 365 -1.16 17.38 7.77
C THR A 365 -0.54 18.29 8.85
N LYS A 366 0.66 18.77 8.59
CA LYS A 366 1.35 19.72 9.50
C LYS A 366 0.50 20.97 9.77
N GLU A 367 -0.23 21.43 8.76
CA GLU A 367 -1.14 22.57 8.84
C GLU A 367 -2.34 22.25 9.74
N GLU A 368 -3.03 21.13 9.49
CA GLU A 368 -4.19 20.69 10.28
C GLU A 368 -3.84 20.45 11.75
N ILE A 369 -2.68 19.82 12.02
CA ILE A 369 -2.20 19.57 13.40
C ILE A 369 -1.88 20.89 14.12
N SER A 370 -1.48 21.95 13.40
CA SER A 370 -1.20 23.25 13.97
C SER A 370 -2.47 24.10 14.20
N SER A 371 -3.63 23.63 13.77
CA SER A 371 -4.90 24.34 13.91
C SER A 371 -5.54 24.15 15.29
N PRO A 372 -6.42 25.06 15.74
CA PRO A 372 -7.22 24.87 16.96
C PRO A 372 -8.11 23.61 16.91
N ASP A 373 -8.47 23.15 15.73
CA ASP A 373 -9.34 22.00 15.46
C ASP A 373 -8.54 20.71 15.16
N ALA A 374 -7.25 20.66 15.50
CA ALA A 374 -6.36 19.51 15.25
C ALA A 374 -6.98 18.17 15.62
N TYR A 375 -7.75 18.12 16.73
CA TYR A 375 -8.45 16.92 17.20
C TYR A 375 -9.49 16.35 16.22
N LYS A 376 -9.96 17.14 15.25
CA LYS A 376 -10.88 16.67 14.19
C LYS A 376 -10.14 16.00 13.02
N HIS A 377 -8.86 16.30 12.86
CA HIS A 377 -8.06 15.93 11.70
C HIS A 377 -7.00 14.87 11.99
N ASP A 378 -6.60 14.72 13.26
CA ASP A 378 -5.57 13.77 13.67
C ASP A 378 -6.00 12.97 14.90
N THR A 379 -5.86 11.65 14.83
CA THR A 379 -6.28 10.74 15.93
C THR A 379 -5.41 10.89 17.18
N TYR A 380 -4.12 11.22 17.05
CA TYR A 380 -3.29 11.45 18.23
C TYR A 380 -3.74 12.73 18.95
N GLU A 381 -4.01 13.82 18.25
CA GLU A 381 -4.55 15.05 18.83
C GLU A 381 -5.97 14.83 19.40
N PHE A 382 -6.79 14.01 18.75
CA PHE A 382 -8.07 13.58 19.29
C PHE A 382 -7.90 12.86 20.63
N MET A 383 -7.00 11.89 20.72
CA MET A 383 -6.74 11.15 21.98
C MET A 383 -6.23 12.07 23.08
N LYS A 384 -5.33 13.00 22.77
CA LYS A 384 -4.90 14.03 23.74
C LYS A 384 -6.07 14.87 24.25
N TYR A 385 -6.92 15.33 23.33
CA TYR A 385 -8.10 16.11 23.66
C TYR A 385 -9.04 15.36 24.61
N VAL A 386 -9.45 14.13 24.26
CA VAL A 386 -10.39 13.36 25.09
C VAL A 386 -9.77 12.98 26.45
N MET A 387 -8.49 12.62 26.50
CA MET A 387 -7.81 12.31 27.77
C MET A 387 -7.70 13.53 28.68
N LYS A 388 -7.53 14.73 28.13
CA LYS A 388 -7.59 15.98 28.89
C LYS A 388 -8.98 16.17 29.53
N GLU A 389 -10.06 15.91 28.78
CA GLU A 389 -11.43 16.03 29.30
C GLU A 389 -11.72 14.95 30.38
N ILE A 390 -11.23 13.72 30.19
CA ILE A 390 -11.35 12.63 31.17
C ILE A 390 -10.62 12.99 32.48
N LYS A 391 -9.39 13.51 32.38
CA LYS A 391 -8.61 13.92 33.56
C LYS A 391 -9.27 15.03 34.39
N LYS A 392 -10.04 15.92 33.79
CA LYS A 392 -10.84 16.94 34.53
C LYS A 392 -11.87 16.32 35.48
N ARG A 393 -12.32 15.08 35.23
CA ARG A 393 -13.23 14.33 36.11
C ARG A 393 -12.52 13.67 37.30
N GLY A 394 -11.19 13.76 37.36
CA GLY A 394 -10.37 13.22 38.43
C GLY A 394 -10.47 11.70 38.56
N LYS A 395 -10.40 11.19 39.77
CA LYS A 395 -10.44 9.73 40.07
C LYS A 395 -11.81 9.08 39.93
N THR A 396 -12.85 9.83 39.55
CA THR A 396 -14.20 9.30 39.36
C THR A 396 -14.26 8.29 38.22
N ILE A 397 -13.56 8.58 37.09
CA ILE A 397 -13.56 7.69 35.93
C ILE A 397 -12.61 6.52 36.17
N LYS A 398 -13.12 5.30 35.95
CA LYS A 398 -12.38 4.05 36.06
C LYS A 398 -12.35 3.27 34.76
N ASN A 399 -13.42 3.37 33.96
CA ASN A 399 -13.56 2.67 32.69
C ASN A 399 -13.51 3.66 31.53
N ILE A 400 -12.82 3.29 30.46
CA ILE A 400 -12.87 4.01 29.18
C ILE A 400 -13.32 3.04 28.10
N VAL A 401 -14.37 3.39 27.39
CA VAL A 401 -14.87 2.62 26.23
C VAL A 401 -14.51 3.39 24.96
N MET A 402 -13.74 2.77 24.08
CA MET A 402 -13.49 3.26 22.73
C MET A 402 -14.55 2.69 21.79
N ASP A 403 -15.49 3.50 21.37
CA ASP A 403 -16.51 3.11 20.39
C ASP A 403 -15.91 3.18 18.98
N LEU A 404 -15.53 2.03 18.46
CA LEU A 404 -15.06 1.82 17.10
C LEU A 404 -16.12 1.14 16.22
N SER A 405 -17.38 1.12 16.66
CA SER A 405 -18.46 0.38 16.00
C SER A 405 -18.74 0.84 14.56
N LEU A 406 -18.43 2.08 14.23
CA LEU A 406 -18.50 2.65 12.86
C LEU A 406 -17.12 3.01 12.28
N ASN A 407 -16.04 2.60 12.94
CA ASN A 407 -14.69 2.90 12.47
C ASN A 407 -14.24 1.93 11.37
N GLY A 408 -14.25 2.41 10.13
CA GLY A 408 -13.83 1.65 8.95
C GLY A 408 -12.31 1.50 8.77
N GLY A 409 -11.50 1.90 9.75
CA GLY A 409 -10.04 1.83 9.66
C GLY A 409 -9.39 3.19 9.38
N GLY A 410 -8.40 3.22 8.49
CA GLY A 410 -7.67 4.42 8.11
C GLY A 410 -6.15 4.30 8.26
N SER A 411 -5.49 5.36 8.71
CA SER A 411 -4.03 5.43 8.82
C SER A 411 -3.48 4.46 9.87
N VAL A 412 -2.61 3.54 9.44
CA VAL A 412 -1.89 2.62 10.34
C VAL A 412 -1.01 3.39 11.33
N ALA A 413 -0.35 4.48 10.89
CA ALA A 413 0.45 5.31 11.78
C ALA A 413 -0.39 5.99 12.88
N ALA A 414 -1.62 6.40 12.57
CA ALA A 414 -2.57 6.93 13.55
C ALA A 414 -3.05 5.84 14.52
N MET A 415 -3.33 4.65 14.02
CA MET A 415 -3.67 3.47 14.82
C MET A 415 -2.55 3.09 15.79
N MET A 416 -1.29 3.05 15.33
CA MET A 416 -0.13 2.78 16.16
C MET A 416 0.02 3.81 17.29
N ARG A 417 -0.17 5.09 17.00
CA ARG A 417 -0.12 6.16 18.01
C ARG A 417 -1.25 6.02 19.03
N ALA A 418 -2.46 5.70 18.59
CA ALA A 418 -3.62 5.52 19.48
C ALA A 418 -3.44 4.35 20.44
N LEU A 419 -2.81 3.24 20.03
CA LEU A 419 -2.48 2.11 20.92
C LEU A 419 -1.63 2.54 22.11
N GLY A 420 -0.72 3.50 21.92
CA GLY A 420 0.12 4.02 23.00
C GLY A 420 -0.63 4.69 24.15
N PHE A 421 -1.85 5.19 23.90
CA PHE A 421 -2.66 5.76 24.97
C PHE A 421 -3.21 4.70 25.93
N LEU A 422 -3.34 3.44 25.51
CA LEU A 422 -3.88 2.38 26.34
C LEU A 422 -2.83 1.78 27.29
N THR A 423 -1.55 1.98 27.03
CA THR A 423 -0.47 1.31 27.77
C THR A 423 0.82 2.12 27.78
N ASN A 424 1.63 1.98 28.83
CA ASN A 424 3.00 2.51 28.90
C ASN A 424 4.07 1.45 28.56
N ARG A 425 3.65 0.26 28.16
CA ARG A 425 4.55 -0.83 27.71
C ARG A 425 4.98 -0.62 26.27
N GLN A 426 5.98 -1.37 25.84
CA GLN A 426 6.31 -1.54 24.41
C GLN A 426 5.13 -2.21 23.71
N ILE A 427 4.87 -1.78 22.49
CA ILE A 427 3.83 -2.33 21.63
C ILE A 427 4.50 -3.18 20.56
N GLU A 428 3.97 -4.38 20.35
CA GLU A 428 4.44 -5.34 19.36
C GLU A 428 3.38 -5.49 18.27
N THR A 429 3.78 -5.31 17.02
CA THR A 429 2.93 -5.57 15.85
C THR A 429 3.61 -6.54 14.91
N TYR A 430 2.82 -7.28 14.16
CA TYR A 430 3.28 -8.32 13.25
C TYR A 430 2.59 -8.15 11.91
N ASP A 431 3.38 -8.06 10.86
CA ASP A 431 2.93 -8.01 9.48
C ASP A 431 3.43 -9.23 8.73
N TYR A 432 2.56 -9.86 7.96
CA TYR A 432 2.91 -10.98 7.09
C TYR A 432 2.92 -10.54 5.64
N ASP A 433 4.07 -10.60 5.01
CA ASP A 433 4.17 -10.44 3.57
C ASP A 433 3.86 -11.76 2.87
N THR A 434 2.75 -11.80 2.12
CA THR A 434 2.27 -13.02 1.46
C THR A 434 3.10 -13.40 0.24
N LEU A 435 3.82 -12.45 -0.38
CA LEU A 435 4.69 -12.67 -1.52
C LEU A 435 6.07 -13.18 -1.08
N GLU A 436 6.67 -12.56 -0.06
CA GLU A 436 7.94 -13.03 0.53
C GLU A 436 7.75 -14.21 1.49
N LYS A 437 6.52 -14.47 1.96
CA LYS A 437 6.19 -15.46 3.00
C LYS A 437 6.99 -15.22 4.28
N MET A 438 7.05 -13.96 4.69
CA MET A 438 7.84 -13.46 5.81
C MET A 438 6.94 -12.77 6.84
N ILE A 439 7.28 -12.93 8.13
CA ILE A 439 6.71 -12.13 9.21
C ILE A 439 7.69 -11.00 9.54
N TYR A 440 7.18 -9.79 9.63
CA TYR A 440 7.90 -8.62 10.10
C TYR A 440 7.37 -8.21 11.47
N GLU A 441 8.23 -8.25 12.47
CA GLU A 441 7.94 -7.80 13.83
C GLU A 441 8.40 -6.36 14.00
N THR A 442 7.51 -5.49 14.45
CA THR A 442 7.83 -4.11 14.81
C THR A 442 7.56 -3.90 16.29
N ILE A 443 8.57 -3.47 17.05
CA ILE A 443 8.44 -3.09 18.46
C ILE A 443 8.65 -1.59 18.58
N TYR A 444 7.72 -0.89 19.23
CA TYR A 444 7.75 0.56 19.34
C TYR A 444 7.18 1.08 20.65
N LYS A 445 7.42 2.37 20.93
CA LYS A 445 6.78 3.16 21.98
C LYS A 445 6.17 4.42 21.39
N VAL A 446 5.23 5.00 22.14
CA VAL A 446 4.55 6.23 21.77
C VAL A 446 4.78 7.29 22.85
N ASP A 447 5.14 8.50 22.45
CA ASP A 447 5.12 9.68 23.28
C ASP A 447 3.69 10.25 23.27
N THR A 448 2.91 9.99 24.31
CA THR A 448 1.49 10.35 24.37
C THR A 448 1.24 11.73 24.96
N ASN A 449 2.23 12.33 25.62
CA ASN A 449 2.15 13.65 26.24
C ASN A 449 2.82 14.77 25.41
N GLY A 450 3.62 14.40 24.40
CA GLY A 450 4.30 15.31 23.48
C GLY A 450 5.56 15.95 24.05
N ASP A 451 6.19 15.35 25.08
CA ASP A 451 7.40 15.88 25.71
C ASP A 451 8.71 15.41 25.05
N GLY A 452 8.61 14.59 24.01
CA GLY A 452 9.74 14.01 23.27
C GLY A 452 10.43 12.84 23.98
N LYS A 453 9.90 12.38 25.12
CA LYS A 453 10.41 11.23 25.87
C LYS A 453 9.46 10.05 25.70
N TYR A 454 9.99 8.83 25.86
CA TYR A 454 9.25 7.58 25.68
C TYR A 454 9.43 6.72 26.94
N ASN A 455 8.68 7.05 27.97
CA ASN A 455 8.90 6.53 29.32
C ASN A 455 7.62 6.03 29.97
N LEU A 456 7.62 5.81 31.30
CA LEU A 456 6.48 5.22 32.01
C LEU A 456 5.31 6.19 32.28
N VAL A 457 5.49 7.49 32.01
CA VAL A 457 4.40 8.47 32.14
C VAL A 457 3.57 8.60 30.88
N ASP A 458 4.01 7.93 29.81
CA ASP A 458 3.23 7.78 28.59
C ASP A 458 2.14 6.72 28.77
N GLY A 459 1.01 6.95 28.10
CA GLY A 459 -0.15 6.07 28.19
C GLY A 459 -0.92 6.21 29.51
N TYR A 460 -2.03 5.49 29.57
CA TYR A 460 -2.98 5.57 30.69
C TYR A 460 -3.42 4.18 31.13
N PRO A 461 -2.49 3.32 31.62
CA PRO A 461 -2.79 1.94 32.05
C PRO A 461 -3.62 1.85 33.33
N GLU A 462 -3.83 2.98 34.04
CA GLU A 462 -4.65 3.05 35.25
C GLU A 462 -6.15 2.90 34.96
N TYR A 463 -6.60 3.16 33.71
CA TYR A 463 -7.99 2.94 33.31
C TYR A 463 -8.20 1.51 32.81
N LYS A 464 -9.41 1.00 33.02
CA LYS A 464 -9.87 -0.23 32.39
C LYS A 464 -10.38 0.10 30.99
N TRP A 465 -9.60 -0.27 29.98
CA TRP A 465 -9.94 -0.02 28.58
C TRP A 465 -10.86 -1.10 28.02
N HIS A 466 -11.89 -0.65 27.32
CA HIS A 466 -12.82 -1.49 26.56
C HIS A 466 -12.90 -0.95 25.13
N ILE A 467 -13.06 -1.84 24.16
CA ILE A 467 -13.23 -1.46 22.75
C ILE A 467 -14.55 -2.03 22.28
N LEU A 468 -15.47 -1.15 21.86
CA LEU A 468 -16.76 -1.54 21.29
C LEU A 468 -16.58 -1.78 19.79
N THR A 469 -16.79 -3.03 19.38
CA THR A 469 -16.62 -3.49 18.00
C THR A 469 -17.93 -3.95 17.37
N GLY A 470 -17.97 -3.97 16.05
CA GLY A 470 -19.04 -4.53 15.24
C GLY A 470 -18.60 -4.72 13.79
N ARG A 471 -19.53 -5.09 12.91
CA ARG A 471 -19.26 -5.37 11.49
C ARG A 471 -18.51 -4.22 10.77
N ASN A 472 -18.68 -2.97 11.20
CA ASN A 472 -18.02 -1.82 10.62
C ASN A 472 -16.68 -1.46 11.30
N THR A 473 -16.26 -2.20 12.32
CA THR A 473 -14.90 -2.12 12.87
C THR A 473 -13.99 -2.89 11.92
N PHE A 474 -13.42 -2.19 10.95
CA PHE A 474 -12.76 -2.81 9.79
C PHE A 474 -11.33 -2.29 9.62
N SER A 475 -10.46 -3.06 8.92
CA SER A 475 -9.10 -2.64 8.56
C SER A 475 -8.26 -2.24 9.79
N ALA A 476 -7.66 -1.05 9.83
CA ALA A 476 -6.86 -0.58 10.98
C ALA A 476 -7.63 -0.62 12.31
N ALA A 477 -8.97 -0.45 12.30
CA ALA A 477 -9.77 -0.55 13.53
C ALA A 477 -9.89 -2.01 14.02
N ASN A 478 -10.01 -2.96 13.11
CA ASN A 478 -9.94 -4.38 13.42
C ASN A 478 -8.56 -4.75 13.98
N SER A 479 -7.48 -4.29 13.33
CA SER A 479 -6.10 -4.51 13.80
C SER A 479 -5.87 -3.90 15.17
N PHE A 480 -6.34 -2.67 15.42
CA PHE A 480 -6.29 -2.01 16.73
C PHE A 480 -6.92 -2.85 17.83
N ALA A 481 -8.16 -3.31 17.62
CA ALA A 481 -8.90 -4.13 18.57
C ALA A 481 -8.21 -5.49 18.81
N ALA A 482 -7.72 -6.13 17.74
CA ALA A 482 -7.03 -7.41 17.80
C ALA A 482 -5.71 -7.31 18.60
N ILE A 483 -4.88 -6.31 18.31
CA ILE A 483 -3.59 -6.07 18.99
C ILE A 483 -3.86 -5.75 20.47
N ALA A 484 -4.81 -4.86 20.78
CA ALA A 484 -5.13 -4.46 22.15
C ALA A 484 -5.61 -5.67 22.99
N ARG A 485 -6.42 -6.56 22.39
CA ARG A 485 -6.86 -7.80 23.02
C ARG A 485 -5.70 -8.76 23.30
N GLU A 486 -4.86 -9.03 22.31
CA GLU A 486 -3.74 -9.98 22.44
C GLU A 486 -2.65 -9.48 23.42
N MET A 487 -2.45 -8.18 23.49
CA MET A 487 -1.59 -7.56 24.51
C MET A 487 -2.21 -7.54 25.91
N GLY A 488 -3.50 -7.84 26.05
CA GLY A 488 -4.24 -7.78 27.30
C GLY A 488 -4.37 -6.35 27.85
N ILE A 489 -4.39 -5.35 26.99
CA ILE A 489 -4.51 -3.92 27.37
C ILE A 489 -5.93 -3.39 27.25
N ALA A 490 -6.82 -4.11 26.56
CA ALA A 490 -8.24 -3.80 26.50
C ALA A 490 -9.09 -5.08 26.41
N LYS A 491 -10.34 -4.99 26.87
CA LYS A 491 -11.39 -6.00 26.64
C LYS A 491 -12.23 -5.59 25.44
N ILE A 492 -12.57 -6.54 24.59
CA ILE A 492 -13.45 -6.29 23.44
C ILE A 492 -14.89 -6.56 23.84
N ILE A 493 -15.77 -5.63 23.59
CA ILE A 493 -17.22 -5.75 23.81
C ILE A 493 -17.96 -5.46 22.50
N GLY A 494 -19.16 -5.98 22.34
CA GLY A 494 -19.99 -5.70 21.16
C GLY A 494 -20.27 -6.93 20.32
N GLN A 495 -19.99 -6.79 19.03
CA GLN A 495 -20.21 -7.83 18.03
C GLN A 495 -18.91 -8.17 17.31
N HIS A 496 -18.94 -9.26 16.55
CA HIS A 496 -17.84 -9.66 15.68
C HIS A 496 -17.38 -8.51 14.79
N SER A 497 -16.07 -8.24 14.72
CA SER A 497 -15.51 -7.15 13.93
C SER A 497 -15.52 -7.44 12.43
N GLY A 498 -15.26 -6.42 11.63
CA GLY A 498 -15.38 -6.48 10.17
C GLY A 498 -14.24 -7.19 9.44
N GLY A 499 -13.11 -7.42 10.11
CA GLY A 499 -11.94 -8.00 9.45
C GLY A 499 -11.11 -7.01 8.66
N GLY A 500 -10.51 -7.47 7.55
CA GLY A 500 -9.66 -6.64 6.69
C GLY A 500 -8.24 -6.48 7.22
N GLU A 501 -7.44 -7.53 7.11
CA GLU A 501 -6.06 -7.54 7.63
C GLU A 501 -5.04 -6.90 6.72
N CYS A 502 -5.30 -6.88 5.40
CA CYS A 502 -4.35 -6.37 4.43
C CYS A 502 -4.32 -4.83 4.41
N SER A 503 -3.13 -4.26 4.24
CA SER A 503 -3.01 -2.89 3.78
C SER A 503 -3.58 -2.75 2.37
N ILE A 504 -4.04 -1.57 1.99
CA ILE A 504 -4.48 -1.31 0.62
C ILE A 504 -3.31 -0.98 -0.29
N MET A 505 -3.42 -1.31 -1.58
CA MET A 505 -2.47 -0.92 -2.63
C MET A 505 -3.23 -0.35 -3.82
N PRO A 506 -3.11 0.96 -4.09
CA PRO A 506 -3.66 1.56 -5.31
C PRO A 506 -2.84 1.14 -6.53
N ASN A 507 -3.49 0.83 -7.64
CA ASN A 507 -2.85 0.40 -8.88
C ASN A 507 -3.45 1.10 -10.09
N VAL A 508 -2.64 1.22 -11.15
CA VAL A 508 -3.05 1.76 -12.45
C VAL A 508 -2.66 0.78 -13.53
N LEU A 509 -3.64 0.29 -14.29
CA LEU A 509 -3.40 -0.58 -15.43
C LEU A 509 -2.84 0.21 -16.63
N ALA A 510 -2.36 -0.50 -17.63
CA ALA A 510 -1.78 0.10 -18.83
C ALA A 510 -2.75 1.02 -19.59
N ASP A 511 -4.05 0.78 -19.49
CA ASP A 511 -5.11 1.59 -20.08
C ASP A 511 -5.62 2.73 -19.19
N GLY A 512 -5.00 2.93 -18.01
CA GLY A 512 -5.38 3.93 -17.02
C GLY A 512 -6.49 3.50 -16.06
N THR A 513 -7.12 2.35 -16.26
CA THR A 513 -8.06 1.80 -15.27
C THR A 513 -7.37 1.72 -13.93
N SER A 514 -7.92 2.39 -12.91
CA SER A 514 -7.34 2.43 -11.59
C SER A 514 -8.22 1.72 -10.58
N PHE A 515 -7.59 0.98 -9.71
CA PHE A 515 -8.26 0.22 -8.65
C PHE A 515 -7.38 0.16 -7.40
N VAL A 516 -8.03 -0.09 -6.30
CA VAL A 516 -7.38 -0.39 -5.03
C VAL A 516 -7.61 -1.86 -4.73
N MET A 517 -6.68 -2.53 -4.08
CA MET A 517 -6.83 -3.92 -3.66
C MET A 517 -6.17 -4.18 -2.30
N SER A 518 -6.57 -5.26 -1.65
CA SER A 518 -5.82 -5.86 -0.53
C SER A 518 -4.40 -6.18 -0.98
N SER A 519 -3.39 -5.54 -0.37
CA SER A 519 -1.99 -5.76 -0.73
C SER A 519 -1.43 -7.06 -0.15
N ASN A 520 -0.22 -7.41 -0.57
CA ASN A 520 0.54 -8.54 -0.02
C ASN A 520 0.97 -8.36 1.44
N ASN A 521 0.78 -7.18 2.05
CA ASN A 521 1.11 -6.92 3.45
C ASN A 521 -0.13 -7.02 4.33
N ALA A 522 -0.16 -8.04 5.20
CA ALA A 522 -1.29 -8.41 6.05
C ALA A 522 -0.94 -8.34 7.54
N SER A 523 -1.72 -7.61 8.34
CA SER A 523 -1.56 -7.55 9.79
C SER A 523 -1.87 -8.91 10.44
N ARG A 524 -1.07 -9.31 11.41
CA ARG A 524 -1.22 -10.57 12.16
C ARG A 524 -1.23 -10.33 13.65
N ILE A 525 -1.83 -11.24 14.39
CA ILE A 525 -1.71 -11.32 15.84
C ILE A 525 -0.88 -12.53 16.24
N LYS A 526 -0.06 -12.37 17.30
CA LYS A 526 0.81 -13.43 17.81
C LYS A 526 0.16 -14.15 18.96
N ASN A 527 -0.38 -15.33 18.74
CA ASN A 527 -0.85 -16.19 19.81
C ASN A 527 0.33 -16.93 20.46
N LYS A 528 0.70 -16.52 21.66
CA LYS A 528 1.85 -17.06 22.40
C LYS A 528 1.71 -18.53 22.84
N TYR A 529 0.49 -19.05 22.83
CA TYR A 529 0.20 -20.44 23.24
C TYR A 529 0.30 -21.44 22.09
N LEU A 530 0.41 -20.97 20.84
CA LEU A 530 0.50 -21.84 19.68
C LEU A 530 1.96 -22.09 19.25
N LEU A 531 2.17 -23.25 18.62
CA LEU A 531 3.46 -23.62 18.04
C LEU A 531 3.87 -22.66 16.91
N SER A 532 5.16 -22.63 16.59
CA SER A 532 5.79 -21.62 15.75
C SER A 532 5.08 -21.33 14.42
N GLN A 533 4.62 -22.36 13.72
CA GLN A 533 3.98 -22.21 12.40
C GLN A 533 2.56 -21.65 12.46
N TYR A 534 1.85 -21.83 13.60
CA TYR A 534 0.47 -21.36 13.82
C TYR A 534 0.40 -20.14 14.71
N ARG A 535 1.54 -19.63 15.16
CA ARG A 535 1.64 -18.54 16.13
C ARG A 535 1.09 -17.21 15.59
N TYR A 536 1.26 -16.95 14.30
CA TYR A 536 0.83 -15.70 13.67
C TYR A 536 -0.50 -15.92 12.94
N GLN A 537 -1.57 -15.48 13.59
CA GLN A 537 -2.93 -15.73 13.11
C GLN A 537 -3.46 -14.59 12.25
N SER A 538 -4.24 -14.96 11.24
CA SER A 538 -4.99 -14.04 10.41
C SER A 538 -6.13 -13.40 11.20
N ILE A 539 -6.36 -12.13 10.91
CA ILE A 539 -7.51 -11.36 11.40
C ILE A 539 -8.42 -10.88 10.25
N GLU A 540 -8.25 -11.46 9.06
CA GLU A 540 -9.07 -11.13 7.89
C GLU A 540 -10.56 -11.35 8.13
N GLY A 541 -10.91 -12.44 8.77
CA GLY A 541 -12.28 -12.75 9.13
C GLY A 541 -12.86 -11.91 10.27
N GLY A 542 -12.07 -11.04 10.92
CA GLY A 542 -12.48 -10.32 12.13
C GLY A 542 -12.12 -11.06 13.42
N ILE A 543 -12.52 -10.47 14.54
CA ILE A 543 -12.33 -11.03 15.88
C ILE A 543 -13.65 -11.04 16.66
N ASP A 544 -13.85 -12.07 17.49
CA ASP A 544 -14.97 -12.13 18.42
C ASP A 544 -14.74 -11.23 19.65
N PRO A 545 -15.80 -10.62 20.20
CA PRO A 545 -15.70 -9.89 21.45
C PRO A 545 -15.50 -10.83 22.65
N ASN A 546 -14.89 -10.31 23.72
CA ASN A 546 -14.86 -10.99 25.02
C ASN A 546 -16.26 -11.05 25.67
N THR A 547 -17.08 -10.04 25.38
CA THR A 547 -18.46 -9.95 25.88
C THR A 547 -19.37 -9.48 24.77
N TRP A 548 -20.35 -10.30 24.40
CA TRP A 548 -21.35 -9.98 23.38
C TRP A 548 -22.31 -8.90 23.88
N PHE A 549 -22.64 -7.96 22.99
CA PHE A 549 -23.52 -6.85 23.27
C PHE A 549 -24.31 -6.50 22.00
N ASP A 550 -25.63 -6.31 22.12
CA ASP A 550 -26.51 -6.15 20.97
C ASP A 550 -26.35 -4.78 20.31
N TYR A 551 -26.40 -4.73 18.98
CA TYR A 551 -26.30 -3.49 18.20
C TYR A 551 -27.31 -2.42 18.65
N ASP A 552 -28.53 -2.79 19.02
CA ASP A 552 -29.59 -1.87 19.44
C ASP A 552 -29.24 -1.07 20.70
N LYS A 553 -28.23 -1.51 21.45
CA LYS A 553 -27.75 -0.89 22.69
C LYS A 553 -26.45 -0.09 22.52
N PHE A 554 -25.86 -0.05 21.33
CA PHE A 554 -24.51 0.54 21.12
C PHE A 554 -24.43 2.03 21.47
N TYR A 555 -25.55 2.75 21.41
CA TYR A 555 -25.62 4.17 21.79
C TYR A 555 -26.47 4.42 23.05
N ASP A 556 -26.74 3.38 23.83
CA ASP A 556 -27.27 3.49 25.18
C ASP A 556 -26.10 3.50 26.19
N ASP A 557 -25.69 4.72 26.59
CA ASP A 557 -24.55 4.90 27.49
C ASP A 557 -24.77 4.19 28.86
N SER A 558 -26.01 4.06 29.30
CA SER A 558 -26.36 3.38 30.56
C SER A 558 -26.16 1.86 30.45
N GLU A 559 -26.53 1.26 29.33
CA GLU A 559 -26.32 -0.17 29.09
C GLU A 559 -24.84 -0.48 28.91
N ILE A 560 -24.08 0.40 28.24
CA ILE A 560 -22.61 0.28 28.13
C ILE A 560 -21.97 0.36 29.52
N ASP A 561 -22.33 1.33 30.34
CA ASP A 561 -21.79 1.48 31.71
C ASP A 561 -22.09 0.24 32.57
N LYS A 562 -23.32 -0.28 32.54
CA LYS A 562 -23.69 -1.54 33.24
C LYS A 562 -22.83 -2.71 32.77
N LEU A 563 -22.54 -2.78 31.45
CA LEU A 563 -21.77 -3.89 30.87
C LEU A 563 -20.31 -3.88 31.36
N VAL A 564 -19.65 -2.72 31.36
CA VAL A 564 -18.23 -2.62 31.71
C VAL A 564 -17.94 -2.61 33.21
N ASN A 565 -18.97 -2.45 34.06
CA ASN A 565 -18.88 -2.52 35.51
C ASN A 565 -19.25 -3.90 36.08
N ARG A 566 -19.65 -4.85 35.26
CA ARG A 566 -19.81 -6.28 35.63
C ARG A 566 -18.43 -6.95 35.67
#